data_e83d7372b4a726b3393eddab58e2d459
#
_entry.id   e83d7372b4a726b3393eddab58e2d459
#
_cell.length_a   1.000
_cell.length_b   1.000
_cell.length_c   1.000
_cell.angle_alpha   90.00
_cell.angle_beta   90.00
_cell.angle_gamma   90.00
#
_symmetry.space_group_name_H-M   'P 1'
#
loop_
_entity.id
_entity.type
_entity.pdbx_description
1 polymer ?
#
loop_
_entity_poly.entity_id
_entity_poly.type
_entity_poly.pdbx_seq_one_letter_code
_entity_poly.pdbx_strand_id
1 'polypeptide(L)'
;MKYDVIVVGAGSAGCVLAARLSEDPGCSVLLLEAGADYPDMQGLPGALQYGHTRAAEAQDSPHNWALTGTITRLQKPIHVAQGKVVGGSGAINGQVMLRGLLEDFESWAAWGNDAWGYRKVLPYFRNMETDLDIRDDFHGANGPIPVLRRQQELWPTIQAALHQAALALGFPADPDMNGPESGGVGAIPMNNPDGIRMSTALTHLNAARHRLNLTVKSNILARRVLCDGQRAVGVEVESGGEVFVVEGAEIILSAGGLKSPHLLMLSGVGPAQALRGMGIPLVHPLPGVGQNLRNHPIASVSMRVKEGVDLIPDNRGTRIALRYTASGSSTRNDIMIMTNAIYSPLSGDVLPERTIRFSCALELPTGAGELHLASTDPHEQPSFNYRYLEDLWDRQRMREAVRLCLRLAEQQAYRDILTARIAPTDQDLASDDALDTWLLKTVGTARHISGTCKMGPASDPMAVVDQYGRVHGVENLRVVDGSILPHVTRANTHATIIMVAERIAEWISSASGHSAIA
;
A
#
# COMPACT_ATOMS: atom_id res chain seq x y z
N MET A 1 2.54 32.79 -7.96
CA MET A 1 1.09 32.52 -7.79
C MET A 1 0.98 31.72 -6.50
N LYS A 2 0.11 32.10 -5.61
CA LYS A 2 -0.08 31.41 -4.33
C LYS A 2 -1.35 30.56 -4.42
N TYR A 3 -1.25 29.26 -4.08
CA TYR A 3 -2.39 28.34 -4.00
C TYR A 3 -2.93 28.29 -2.56
N ASP A 4 -4.20 27.95 -2.41
CA ASP A 4 -4.77 27.68 -1.09
C ASP A 4 -4.25 26.34 -0.57
N VAL A 5 -4.16 25.33 -1.43
CA VAL A 5 -3.64 24.02 -1.07
C VAL A 5 -2.64 23.53 -2.11
N ILE A 6 -1.47 23.05 -1.66
CA ILE A 6 -0.51 22.29 -2.48
C ILE A 6 -0.49 20.84 -1.99
N VAL A 7 -0.83 19.90 -2.88
CA VAL A 7 -0.72 18.45 -2.63
C VAL A 7 0.53 17.93 -3.32
N VAL A 8 1.47 17.37 -2.56
CA VAL A 8 2.75 16.84 -3.04
C VAL A 8 2.66 15.33 -3.16
N GLY A 9 2.69 14.83 -4.39
CA GLY A 9 2.51 13.43 -4.76
C GLY A 9 1.09 13.13 -5.23
N ALA A 10 0.93 12.82 -6.51
CA ALA A 10 -0.34 12.42 -7.13
C ALA A 10 -0.56 10.90 -7.05
N GLY A 11 -0.26 10.29 -5.89
CA GLY A 11 -0.55 8.89 -5.61
C GLY A 11 -2.02 8.64 -5.27
N SER A 12 -2.30 7.47 -4.68
CA SER A 12 -3.67 7.06 -4.31
C SER A 12 -4.39 8.10 -3.46
N ALA A 13 -3.71 8.67 -2.45
CA ALA A 13 -4.28 9.69 -1.59
C ALA A 13 -4.31 11.07 -2.28
N GLY A 14 -3.21 11.49 -2.92
CA GLY A 14 -3.12 12.82 -3.51
C GLY A 14 -4.14 13.09 -4.61
N CYS A 15 -4.44 12.09 -5.45
CA CYS A 15 -5.51 12.19 -6.45
C CYS A 15 -6.89 12.40 -5.81
N VAL A 16 -7.17 11.71 -4.70
CA VAL A 16 -8.43 11.87 -3.95
C VAL A 16 -8.51 13.26 -3.33
N LEU A 17 -7.46 13.68 -2.61
CA LEU A 17 -7.40 15.01 -1.99
C LEU A 17 -7.61 16.12 -3.03
N ALA A 18 -6.89 16.08 -4.15
CA ALA A 18 -7.01 17.08 -5.20
C ALA A 18 -8.42 17.12 -5.79
N ALA A 19 -9.03 15.94 -6.01
CA ALA A 19 -10.40 15.85 -6.51
C ALA A 19 -11.42 16.41 -5.50
N ARG A 20 -11.31 16.05 -4.22
CA ARG A 20 -12.28 16.48 -3.20
C ARG A 20 -12.12 17.96 -2.84
N LEU A 21 -10.90 18.42 -2.60
CA LEU A 21 -10.66 19.81 -2.20
C LEU A 21 -11.02 20.81 -3.31
N SER A 22 -10.90 20.42 -4.57
CA SER A 22 -11.31 21.25 -5.71
C SER A 22 -12.83 21.25 -5.97
N GLU A 23 -13.64 20.52 -5.19
CA GLU A 23 -15.11 20.62 -5.23
C GLU A 23 -15.59 22.01 -4.79
N ASP A 24 -14.87 22.66 -3.90
CA ASP A 24 -15.07 24.08 -3.59
C ASP A 24 -14.39 24.97 -4.65
N PRO A 25 -15.15 25.70 -5.47
CA PRO A 25 -14.56 26.58 -6.49
C PRO A 25 -13.71 27.72 -5.92
N GLY A 26 -13.88 28.06 -4.62
CA GLY A 26 -13.13 29.06 -3.90
C GLY A 26 -11.76 28.57 -3.42
N CYS A 27 -11.49 27.26 -3.46
CA CYS A 27 -10.23 26.64 -3.07
C CYS A 27 -9.35 26.34 -4.28
N SER A 28 -8.26 27.06 -4.46
CA SER A 28 -7.28 26.79 -5.52
C SER A 28 -6.34 25.66 -5.10
N VAL A 29 -6.32 24.55 -5.88
CA VAL A 29 -5.55 23.34 -5.58
C VAL A 29 -4.47 23.11 -6.63
N LEU A 30 -3.23 22.92 -6.17
CA LEU A 30 -2.12 22.46 -6.99
C LEU A 30 -1.74 21.03 -6.60
N LEU A 31 -1.79 20.11 -7.55
CA LEU A 31 -1.32 18.72 -7.41
C LEU A 31 0.01 18.55 -8.14
N LEU A 32 1.06 18.15 -7.42
CA LEU A 32 2.41 17.93 -7.94
C LEU A 32 2.74 16.45 -8.02
N GLU A 33 3.37 16.00 -9.12
CA GLU A 33 3.83 14.62 -9.31
C GLU A 33 5.20 14.59 -10.00
N ALA A 34 6.09 13.74 -9.47
CA ALA A 34 7.44 13.57 -10.02
C ALA A 34 7.47 12.77 -11.32
N GLY A 35 6.49 11.90 -11.53
CA GLY A 35 6.36 11.07 -12.72
C GLY A 35 5.46 11.67 -13.79
N ALA A 36 5.26 10.90 -14.87
CA ALA A 36 4.41 11.28 -16.00
C ALA A 36 2.92 11.26 -15.65
N ASP A 37 2.12 11.96 -16.44
CA ASP A 37 0.67 11.98 -16.41
C ASP A 37 0.07 11.41 -17.70
N TYR A 38 -1.00 10.62 -17.56
CA TYR A 38 -1.74 10.03 -18.66
C TYR A 38 -3.24 10.26 -18.45
N PRO A 39 -3.76 11.45 -18.78
CA PRO A 39 -5.15 11.81 -18.49
C PRO A 39 -6.17 11.02 -19.31
N ASP A 40 -5.77 10.53 -20.49
CA ASP A 40 -6.64 9.85 -21.43
C ASP A 40 -6.42 8.33 -21.44
N MET A 41 -7.49 7.56 -21.42
CA MET A 41 -7.42 6.09 -21.53
C MET A 41 -6.74 5.61 -22.82
N GLN A 42 -6.88 6.34 -23.93
CA GLN A 42 -6.25 5.99 -25.21
C GLN A 42 -4.72 6.13 -25.16
N GLY A 43 -4.21 7.08 -24.38
CA GLY A 43 -2.78 7.32 -24.18
C GLY A 43 -2.17 6.54 -23.01
N LEU A 44 -2.99 5.82 -22.22
CA LEU A 44 -2.51 5.10 -21.05
C LEU A 44 -1.66 3.89 -21.47
N PRO A 45 -0.38 3.78 -21.05
CA PRO A 45 0.46 2.64 -21.36
C PRO A 45 -0.12 1.31 -20.88
N GLY A 46 0.02 0.23 -21.66
CA GLY A 46 -0.50 -1.10 -21.30
C GLY A 46 0.06 -1.63 -19.96
N ALA A 47 1.28 -1.26 -19.60
CA ALA A 47 1.88 -1.57 -18.30
C ALA A 47 1.09 -0.94 -17.12
N LEU A 48 0.45 0.21 -17.34
CA LEU A 48 -0.41 0.87 -16.35
C LEU A 48 -1.86 0.37 -16.42
N GLN A 49 -2.33 -0.05 -17.61
CA GLN A 49 -3.67 -0.60 -17.77
C GLN A 49 -3.81 -1.96 -17.09
N TYR A 50 -2.84 -2.87 -17.32
CA TYR A 50 -2.98 -4.29 -16.98
C TYR A 50 -2.04 -4.72 -15.85
N GLY A 51 -2.61 -5.06 -14.69
CA GLY A 51 -1.84 -5.48 -13.52
C GLY A 51 -1.27 -6.89 -13.60
N HIS A 52 -1.80 -7.75 -14.47
CA HIS A 52 -1.32 -9.12 -14.61
C HIS A 52 0.10 -9.21 -15.23
N THR A 53 0.50 -8.24 -16.04
CA THR A 53 1.83 -8.20 -16.66
C THR A 53 2.94 -7.82 -15.68
N ARG A 54 2.60 -7.08 -14.61
CA ARG A 54 3.53 -6.48 -13.65
C ARG A 54 4.67 -5.63 -14.28
N ALA A 55 4.55 -5.28 -15.55
CA ALA A 55 5.58 -4.55 -16.29
C ALA A 55 5.88 -3.17 -15.69
N ALA A 56 4.88 -2.50 -15.12
CA ALA A 56 5.10 -1.22 -14.45
C ALA A 56 5.91 -1.30 -13.15
N GLU A 57 6.02 -2.50 -12.55
CA GLU A 57 6.81 -2.75 -11.35
C GLU A 57 8.28 -3.09 -11.65
N ALA A 58 8.65 -3.33 -12.92
CA ALA A 58 10.01 -3.65 -13.31
C ALA A 58 10.98 -2.54 -12.88
N GLN A 59 12.23 -2.90 -12.55
CA GLN A 59 13.23 -1.95 -12.04
C GLN A 59 13.58 -0.87 -13.06
N ASP A 60 13.55 -1.19 -14.34
CA ASP A 60 13.81 -0.30 -15.47
C ASP A 60 12.56 0.43 -15.99
N SER A 61 11.39 0.20 -15.37
CA SER A 61 10.16 0.89 -15.75
C SER A 61 10.23 2.39 -15.46
N PRO A 62 9.89 3.27 -16.42
CA PRO A 62 9.84 4.72 -16.19
C PRO A 62 8.75 5.13 -15.17
N HIS A 63 7.82 4.23 -14.85
CA HIS A 63 6.72 4.45 -13.91
C HIS A 63 7.05 4.00 -12.48
N ASN A 64 8.31 3.69 -12.20
CA ASN A 64 8.78 3.15 -10.94
C ASN A 64 9.96 3.96 -10.40
N TRP A 65 9.96 4.26 -9.10
CA TRP A 65 11.10 4.91 -8.43
C TRP A 65 12.34 4.01 -8.36
N ALA A 66 12.20 2.72 -8.62
CA ALA A 66 13.26 1.71 -8.59
C ALA A 66 14.07 1.69 -7.26
N LEU A 67 13.37 1.91 -6.13
CA LEU A 67 14.00 1.96 -4.81
C LEU A 67 14.55 0.59 -4.40
N THR A 68 15.59 0.61 -3.56
CA THR A 68 16.18 -0.59 -2.97
C THR A 68 16.17 -0.48 -1.44
N GLY A 69 15.85 -1.59 -0.76
CA GLY A 69 15.79 -1.60 0.70
C GLY A 69 16.21 -2.93 1.29
N THR A 70 16.65 -2.90 2.55
CA THR A 70 16.99 -4.09 3.33
C THR A 70 15.73 -4.70 3.93
N ILE A 71 15.60 -6.02 3.82
CA ILE A 71 14.44 -6.76 4.33
C ILE A 71 14.78 -7.47 5.62
N THR A 72 15.86 -8.27 5.61
CA THR A 72 16.36 -9.01 6.76
C THR A 72 17.87 -8.88 6.85
N ARG A 73 18.43 -9.29 7.99
CA ARG A 73 19.89 -9.33 8.21
C ARG A 73 20.64 -10.35 7.33
N LEU A 74 19.94 -11.31 6.69
CA LEU A 74 20.55 -12.36 5.86
C LEU A 74 20.37 -12.14 4.36
N GLN A 75 19.70 -11.06 3.95
CA GLN A 75 19.50 -10.74 2.55
C GLN A 75 20.31 -9.50 2.13
N LYS A 76 20.70 -9.47 0.87
CA LYS A 76 21.13 -8.24 0.20
C LYS A 76 19.92 -7.32 0.01
N PRO A 77 20.12 -6.00 -0.11
CA PRO A 77 19.03 -5.09 -0.48
C PRO A 77 18.31 -5.57 -1.75
N ILE A 78 17.00 -5.50 -1.72
CA ILE A 78 16.15 -5.90 -2.86
C ILE A 78 15.45 -4.70 -3.48
N HIS A 79 15.00 -4.88 -4.72
CA HIS A 79 14.15 -3.91 -5.39
C HIS A 79 12.78 -3.81 -4.73
N VAL A 80 12.33 -2.57 -4.47
CA VAL A 80 11.02 -2.24 -3.88
C VAL A 80 10.29 -1.28 -4.83
N ALA A 81 9.40 -1.82 -5.63
CA ALA A 81 8.63 -1.03 -6.58
C ALA A 81 7.72 -0.01 -5.87
N GLN A 82 7.82 1.25 -6.29
CA GLN A 82 6.96 2.37 -5.88
C GLN A 82 6.61 3.21 -7.10
N GLY A 83 5.34 3.54 -7.26
CA GLY A 83 4.88 4.27 -8.45
C GLY A 83 5.47 5.68 -8.55
N LYS A 84 5.99 6.02 -9.75
CA LYS A 84 6.44 7.35 -10.17
C LYS A 84 5.62 7.78 -11.38
N VAL A 85 4.37 8.08 -11.14
CA VAL A 85 3.36 8.38 -12.17
C VAL A 85 2.12 8.94 -11.48
N VAL A 86 1.32 9.75 -12.16
CA VAL A 86 0.00 10.14 -11.64
C VAL A 86 -0.87 8.90 -11.40
N GLY A 87 -1.39 8.75 -10.19
CA GLY A 87 -1.97 7.52 -9.64
C GLY A 87 -1.04 6.78 -8.68
N GLY A 88 0.26 7.11 -8.69
CA GLY A 88 1.30 6.56 -7.80
C GLY A 88 1.35 5.04 -7.81
N SER A 89 1.60 4.43 -6.64
CA SER A 89 1.59 2.96 -6.50
C SER A 89 0.22 2.35 -6.80
N GLY A 90 -0.88 3.12 -6.71
CA GLY A 90 -2.22 2.72 -7.16
C GLY A 90 -2.31 2.45 -8.66
N ALA A 91 -1.46 3.11 -9.49
CA ALA A 91 -1.40 2.91 -10.94
C ALA A 91 -0.50 1.75 -11.38
N ILE A 92 0.27 1.13 -10.46
CA ILE A 92 1.16 0.00 -10.77
C ILE A 92 0.87 -1.26 -9.94
N ASN A 93 -0.06 -1.21 -8.99
CA ASN A 93 -0.38 -2.29 -8.04
C ASN A 93 -1.08 -3.51 -8.67
N GLY A 94 -1.34 -4.52 -7.84
CA GLY A 94 -2.04 -5.74 -8.21
C GLY A 94 -3.57 -5.64 -8.25
N GLN A 95 -4.16 -4.45 -8.26
CA GLN A 95 -5.61 -4.18 -8.46
C GLN A 95 -6.52 -4.73 -7.34
N VAL A 96 -5.98 -4.99 -6.15
CA VAL A 96 -6.74 -5.51 -5.02
C VAL A 96 -7.43 -4.35 -4.29
N MET A 97 -8.72 -4.54 -3.98
CA MET A 97 -9.57 -3.57 -3.29
C MET A 97 -10.10 -4.13 -1.96
N LEU A 98 -9.21 -4.80 -1.22
CA LEU A 98 -9.50 -5.39 0.07
C LEU A 98 -9.44 -4.34 1.17
N ARG A 99 -10.44 -4.32 2.05
CA ARG A 99 -10.52 -3.41 3.21
C ARG A 99 -9.82 -4.02 4.42
N GLY A 100 -9.29 -3.16 5.30
CA GLY A 100 -8.88 -3.57 6.65
C GLY A 100 -10.04 -4.13 7.45
N LEU A 101 -9.74 -4.97 8.42
CA LEU A 101 -10.74 -5.55 9.30
C LEU A 101 -11.23 -4.52 10.33
N LEU A 102 -12.43 -4.73 10.86
CA LEU A 102 -13.01 -3.90 11.90
C LEU A 102 -12.02 -3.64 13.05
N GLU A 103 -11.35 -4.67 13.52
CA GLU A 103 -10.42 -4.58 14.66
C GLU A 103 -9.14 -3.77 14.36
N ASP A 104 -8.78 -3.56 13.10
CA ASP A 104 -7.66 -2.68 12.75
C ASP A 104 -8.00 -1.24 13.14
N PHE A 105 -9.20 -0.78 12.77
CA PHE A 105 -9.68 0.58 13.03
C PHE A 105 -10.05 0.81 14.49
N GLU A 106 -10.64 -0.18 15.16
CA GLU A 106 -10.89 -0.11 16.59
C GLU A 106 -9.59 -0.03 17.40
N SER A 107 -8.53 -0.71 16.95
CA SER A 107 -7.20 -0.57 17.55
C SER A 107 -6.64 0.84 17.37
N TRP A 108 -6.79 1.45 16.18
CA TRP A 108 -6.36 2.84 15.96
C TRP A 108 -7.10 3.80 16.89
N ALA A 109 -8.41 3.62 17.06
CA ALA A 109 -9.20 4.42 17.99
C ALA A 109 -8.74 4.25 19.43
N ALA A 110 -8.47 3.02 19.86
CA ALA A 110 -7.96 2.72 21.21
C ALA A 110 -6.58 3.33 21.49
N TRP A 111 -5.77 3.57 20.47
CA TRP A 111 -4.46 4.24 20.57
C TRP A 111 -4.54 5.77 20.54
N GLY A 112 -5.72 6.33 20.78
CA GLY A 112 -5.92 7.78 20.88
C GLY A 112 -6.31 8.46 19.56
N ASN A 113 -6.67 7.69 18.53
CA ASN A 113 -7.17 8.20 17.27
C ASN A 113 -8.68 7.90 17.15
N ASP A 114 -9.48 8.39 18.09
CA ASP A 114 -10.88 8.05 18.26
C ASP A 114 -11.77 8.35 17.03
N ALA A 115 -11.34 9.27 16.16
CA ALA A 115 -12.00 9.55 14.89
C ALA A 115 -11.91 8.36 13.89
N TRP A 116 -11.07 7.36 14.10
CA TRP A 116 -10.79 6.28 13.13
C TRP A 116 -11.45 4.93 13.47
N GLY A 117 -12.34 4.86 14.46
CA GLY A 117 -13.09 3.62 14.75
C GLY A 117 -13.94 3.18 13.54
N TYR A 118 -14.16 1.87 13.39
CA TYR A 118 -14.75 1.25 12.18
C TYR A 118 -16.06 1.89 11.73
N ARG A 119 -16.99 2.16 12.67
CA ARG A 119 -18.28 2.80 12.34
C ARG A 119 -18.11 4.21 11.75
N LYS A 120 -17.03 4.89 12.10
CA LYS A 120 -16.71 6.23 11.61
C LYS A 120 -16.02 6.21 10.23
N VAL A 121 -15.36 5.12 9.86
CA VAL A 121 -14.68 4.99 8.56
C VAL A 121 -15.50 4.23 7.52
N LEU A 122 -16.44 3.39 7.92
CA LEU A 122 -17.30 2.63 7.00
C LEU A 122 -18.01 3.50 5.95
N PRO A 123 -18.58 4.67 6.27
CA PRO A 123 -19.20 5.54 5.26
C PRO A 123 -18.26 5.92 4.12
N TYR A 124 -16.97 6.15 4.42
CA TYR A 124 -15.97 6.51 3.39
C TYR A 124 -15.60 5.31 2.52
N PHE A 125 -15.53 4.10 3.07
CA PHE A 125 -15.38 2.88 2.27
C PHE A 125 -16.55 2.69 1.32
N ARG A 126 -17.77 2.96 1.76
CA ARG A 126 -18.98 2.88 0.92
C ARG A 126 -18.99 3.98 -0.15
N ASN A 127 -18.65 5.22 0.21
CA ASN A 127 -18.73 6.37 -0.69
C ASN A 127 -17.67 6.33 -1.80
N MET A 128 -16.53 5.67 -1.57
CA MET A 128 -15.48 5.58 -2.58
C MET A 128 -15.72 4.50 -3.64
N GLU A 129 -16.63 3.53 -3.40
CA GLU A 129 -16.79 2.38 -4.28
C GLU A 129 -18.20 2.25 -4.90
N THR A 130 -18.23 1.61 -6.04
CA THR A 130 -19.42 0.94 -6.60
C THR A 130 -19.14 -0.55 -6.62
N ASP A 131 -19.64 -1.29 -5.62
CA ASP A 131 -19.57 -2.75 -5.62
C ASP A 131 -20.54 -3.29 -6.68
N LEU A 132 -20.03 -4.09 -7.62
CA LEU A 132 -20.81 -4.60 -8.76
C LEU A 132 -21.53 -5.91 -8.43
N ASP A 133 -21.12 -6.59 -7.36
CA ASP A 133 -21.59 -7.93 -7.02
C ASP A 133 -22.49 -7.94 -5.76
N ILE A 134 -22.18 -7.11 -4.75
CA ILE A 134 -22.85 -7.14 -3.46
C ILE A 134 -23.62 -5.83 -3.21
N ARG A 135 -24.84 -5.97 -2.70
CA ARG A 135 -25.74 -4.86 -2.37
C ARG A 135 -26.27 -5.02 -0.97
N ASP A 136 -25.63 -4.37 -0.01
CA ASP A 136 -26.02 -4.38 1.39
C ASP A 136 -25.57 -3.09 2.11
N ASP A 137 -25.68 -3.07 3.44
CA ASP A 137 -25.32 -1.90 4.24
C ASP A 137 -23.81 -1.67 4.40
N PHE A 138 -22.97 -2.63 4.00
CA PHE A 138 -21.52 -2.53 4.09
C PHE A 138 -20.87 -2.07 2.78
N HIS A 139 -21.59 -2.17 1.65
CA HIS A 139 -21.08 -1.88 0.31
C HIS A 139 -21.66 -0.61 -0.29
N GLY A 140 -20.82 0.07 -1.11
CA GLY A 140 -21.20 1.26 -1.85
C GLY A 140 -21.82 0.91 -3.20
N ALA A 141 -22.73 1.80 -3.69
CA ALA A 141 -23.42 1.61 -4.95
C ALA A 141 -23.15 2.72 -5.98
N ASN A 142 -22.55 3.84 -5.55
CA ASN A 142 -22.46 5.07 -6.38
C ASN A 142 -21.08 5.75 -6.30
N GLY A 143 -20.08 5.10 -5.70
CA GLY A 143 -18.73 5.66 -5.61
C GLY A 143 -17.95 5.49 -6.92
N PRO A 144 -16.85 6.22 -7.07
CA PRO A 144 -16.09 6.28 -8.34
C PRO A 144 -15.30 5.00 -8.66
N ILE A 145 -15.00 4.13 -7.67
CA ILE A 145 -14.18 2.95 -7.89
C ILE A 145 -15.07 1.72 -8.09
N PRO A 146 -15.06 1.09 -9.27
CA PRO A 146 -15.73 -0.19 -9.47
C PRO A 146 -15.02 -1.29 -8.71
N VAL A 147 -15.76 -2.07 -7.91
CA VAL A 147 -15.25 -3.23 -7.17
C VAL A 147 -16.01 -4.47 -7.60
N LEU A 148 -15.29 -5.53 -7.90
CA LEU A 148 -15.91 -6.78 -8.36
C LEU A 148 -15.12 -8.00 -7.87
N ARG A 149 -15.85 -9.12 -7.79
CA ARG A 149 -15.31 -10.46 -7.53
C ARG A 149 -15.60 -11.33 -8.75
N ARG A 150 -14.65 -12.15 -9.16
CA ARG A 150 -14.89 -13.07 -10.28
C ARG A 150 -15.73 -14.25 -9.81
N GLN A 151 -16.77 -14.58 -10.59
CA GLN A 151 -17.63 -15.73 -10.34
C GLN A 151 -16.81 -17.02 -10.41
N GLN A 152 -17.20 -18.02 -9.63
CA GLN A 152 -16.43 -19.26 -9.42
C GLN A 152 -16.18 -20.02 -10.72
N GLU A 153 -17.12 -19.97 -11.67
CA GLU A 153 -17.04 -20.62 -12.98
C GLU A 153 -15.92 -20.06 -13.87
N LEU A 154 -15.45 -18.85 -13.54
CA LEU A 154 -14.40 -18.15 -14.28
C LEU A 154 -13.04 -18.24 -13.58
N TRP A 155 -12.93 -18.98 -12.49
CA TRP A 155 -11.66 -19.07 -11.77
C TRP A 155 -10.64 -19.94 -12.53
N PRO A 156 -9.39 -19.47 -12.69
CA PRO A 156 -8.31 -20.31 -13.19
C PRO A 156 -8.14 -21.56 -12.35
N THR A 157 -7.70 -22.65 -12.96
CA THR A 157 -7.54 -23.97 -12.33
C THR A 157 -6.77 -23.91 -11.00
N ILE A 158 -5.67 -23.15 -10.94
CA ILE A 158 -4.86 -23.02 -9.71
C ILE A 158 -5.59 -22.26 -8.59
N GLN A 159 -6.46 -21.33 -8.94
CA GLN A 159 -7.26 -20.54 -7.97
C GLN A 159 -8.42 -21.39 -7.43
N ALA A 160 -9.12 -22.10 -8.31
CA ALA A 160 -10.17 -23.04 -7.92
C ALA A 160 -9.61 -24.16 -7.01
N ALA A 161 -8.41 -24.65 -7.31
CA ALA A 161 -7.73 -25.66 -6.50
C ALA A 161 -7.39 -25.15 -5.09
N LEU A 162 -6.98 -23.86 -4.92
CA LEU A 162 -6.76 -23.28 -3.59
C LEU A 162 -8.03 -23.26 -2.77
N HIS A 163 -9.14 -22.83 -3.36
CA HIS A 163 -10.44 -22.81 -2.69
C HIS A 163 -10.85 -24.21 -2.21
N GLN A 164 -10.81 -25.20 -3.10
CA GLN A 164 -11.15 -26.58 -2.78
C GLN A 164 -10.22 -27.17 -1.71
N ALA A 165 -8.91 -26.93 -1.81
CA ALA A 165 -7.93 -27.42 -0.85
C ALA A 165 -8.15 -26.82 0.56
N ALA A 166 -8.49 -25.54 0.64
CA ALA A 166 -8.77 -24.88 1.90
C ALA A 166 -10.06 -25.44 2.55
N LEU A 167 -11.13 -25.61 1.76
CA LEU A 167 -12.37 -26.25 2.25
C LEU A 167 -12.12 -27.68 2.75
N ALA A 168 -11.30 -28.47 2.02
CA ALA A 168 -10.95 -29.84 2.42
C ALA A 168 -10.15 -29.90 3.73
N LEU A 169 -9.42 -28.85 4.08
CA LEU A 169 -8.73 -28.69 5.37
C LEU A 169 -9.62 -28.11 6.47
N GLY A 170 -10.91 -27.87 6.19
CA GLY A 170 -11.90 -27.40 7.17
C GLY A 170 -11.99 -25.89 7.33
N PHE A 171 -11.33 -25.09 6.49
CA PHE A 171 -11.52 -23.63 6.49
C PHE A 171 -12.89 -23.29 5.90
N PRO A 172 -13.62 -22.31 6.46
CA PRO A 172 -14.90 -21.89 5.91
C PRO A 172 -14.75 -21.19 4.57
N ALA A 173 -15.81 -21.22 3.74
CA ALA A 173 -15.91 -20.35 2.59
C ALA A 173 -16.16 -18.90 3.07
N ASP A 174 -15.50 -17.94 2.44
CA ASP A 174 -15.69 -16.51 2.65
C ASP A 174 -16.34 -15.90 1.40
N PRO A 175 -17.66 -15.69 1.41
CA PRO A 175 -18.34 -15.13 0.25
C PRO A 175 -18.06 -13.65 0.02
N ASP A 176 -17.61 -12.95 1.06
CA ASP A 176 -17.28 -11.53 1.02
C ASP A 176 -16.13 -11.16 1.93
N MET A 177 -14.96 -11.02 1.33
CA MET A 177 -13.73 -10.62 2.05
C MET A 177 -13.73 -9.16 2.55
N ASN A 178 -14.70 -8.33 2.14
CA ASN A 178 -14.89 -6.97 2.65
C ASN A 178 -16.00 -6.89 3.70
N GLY A 179 -16.69 -7.97 3.97
CA GLY A 179 -17.71 -8.06 5.02
C GLY A 179 -17.12 -8.02 6.43
N PRO A 180 -17.91 -7.64 7.45
CA PRO A 180 -17.43 -7.52 8.83
C PRO A 180 -17.03 -8.88 9.45
N GLU A 181 -17.67 -9.97 9.02
CA GLU A 181 -17.41 -11.34 9.51
C GLU A 181 -16.39 -12.09 8.65
N SER A 182 -15.75 -11.42 7.69
CA SER A 182 -14.82 -12.05 6.77
C SER A 182 -13.75 -12.89 7.46
N GLY A 183 -13.49 -14.08 6.90
CA GLY A 183 -12.49 -15.05 7.34
C GLY A 183 -12.74 -16.40 6.68
N GLY A 184 -11.68 -17.04 6.19
CA GLY A 184 -11.76 -18.25 5.39
C GLY A 184 -11.27 -18.05 3.96
N VAL A 185 -11.77 -18.83 3.01
CA VAL A 185 -11.32 -18.85 1.62
C VAL A 185 -12.37 -18.29 0.67
N GLY A 186 -12.00 -17.30 -0.14
CA GLY A 186 -12.92 -16.67 -1.10
C GLY A 186 -12.22 -15.82 -2.15
N ALA A 187 -13.04 -15.22 -3.02
CA ALA A 187 -12.57 -14.32 -4.06
C ALA A 187 -12.19 -12.96 -3.47
N ILE A 188 -11.01 -12.47 -3.80
CA ILE A 188 -10.56 -11.12 -3.41
C ILE A 188 -11.31 -10.09 -4.26
N PRO A 189 -11.88 -9.03 -3.63
CA PRO A 189 -12.44 -7.89 -4.37
C PRO A 189 -11.34 -7.14 -5.12
N MET A 190 -11.61 -6.81 -6.39
CA MET A 190 -10.68 -6.21 -7.34
C MET A 190 -11.27 -4.93 -7.94
N ASN A 191 -10.42 -3.93 -8.25
CA ASN A 191 -10.83 -2.73 -8.99
C ASN A 191 -10.38 -2.78 -10.46
N ASN A 192 -10.77 -3.83 -11.16
CA ASN A 192 -10.29 -4.10 -12.51
C ASN A 192 -11.38 -4.61 -13.49
N PRO A 193 -12.45 -3.84 -13.73
CA PRO A 193 -13.40 -4.20 -14.75
C PRO A 193 -12.66 -4.39 -16.08
N ASP A 194 -13.01 -5.44 -16.82
CA ASP A 194 -12.35 -5.82 -18.08
C ASP A 194 -10.82 -6.00 -18.00
N GLY A 195 -10.29 -6.25 -16.78
CA GLY A 195 -8.87 -6.37 -16.51
C GLY A 195 -8.13 -5.03 -16.35
N ILE A 196 -8.81 -3.90 -16.56
CA ILE A 196 -8.21 -2.56 -16.52
C ILE A 196 -8.10 -2.08 -15.08
N ARG A 197 -6.90 -1.62 -14.69
CA ARG A 197 -6.63 -1.08 -13.36
C ARG A 197 -7.29 0.30 -13.17
N MET A 198 -8.33 0.37 -12.35
CA MET A 198 -9.04 1.60 -12.02
C MET A 198 -8.36 2.33 -10.86
N SER A 199 -7.22 3.00 -11.17
CA SER A 199 -6.51 3.81 -10.19
C SER A 199 -7.27 5.09 -9.83
N THR A 200 -6.90 5.76 -8.72
CA THR A 200 -7.49 7.04 -8.33
C THR A 200 -7.22 8.18 -9.33
N ALA A 201 -6.21 8.05 -10.19
CA ALA A 201 -6.03 8.94 -11.32
C ALA A 201 -7.20 8.85 -12.31
N LEU A 202 -7.64 7.63 -12.63
CA LEU A 202 -8.73 7.38 -13.57
C LEU A 202 -10.11 7.61 -12.96
N THR A 203 -10.28 7.30 -11.67
CA THR A 203 -11.59 7.33 -11.01
C THR A 203 -11.90 8.68 -10.37
N HIS A 204 -11.01 9.25 -9.57
CA HIS A 204 -11.22 10.51 -8.86
C HIS A 204 -10.69 11.71 -9.63
N LEU A 205 -9.39 11.69 -9.99
CA LEU A 205 -8.74 12.85 -10.57
C LEU A 205 -9.30 13.21 -11.95
N ASN A 206 -9.52 12.22 -12.83
CA ASN A 206 -10.04 12.50 -14.17
C ASN A 206 -11.43 13.17 -14.13
N ALA A 207 -12.28 12.79 -13.18
CA ALA A 207 -13.58 13.44 -12.99
C ALA A 207 -13.47 14.92 -12.55
N ALA A 208 -12.34 15.32 -11.95
CA ALA A 208 -12.10 16.67 -11.44
C ALA A 208 -11.28 17.58 -12.38
N ARG A 209 -10.59 17.01 -13.39
CA ARG A 209 -9.63 17.76 -14.26
C ARG A 209 -10.23 18.95 -15.00
N HIS A 210 -11.54 18.97 -15.22
CA HIS A 210 -12.24 20.08 -15.89
C HIS A 210 -12.42 21.32 -15.00
N ARG A 211 -12.15 21.22 -13.70
CA ARG A 211 -12.34 22.31 -12.74
C ARG A 211 -11.24 23.35 -12.88
N LEU A 212 -11.63 24.63 -12.96
CA LEU A 212 -10.70 25.73 -13.20
C LEU A 212 -9.78 26.04 -12.01
N ASN A 213 -10.18 25.65 -10.82
CA ASN A 213 -9.44 25.81 -9.58
C ASN A 213 -8.49 24.64 -9.26
N LEU A 214 -8.43 23.60 -10.11
CA LEU A 214 -7.50 22.48 -10.00
C LEU A 214 -6.40 22.57 -11.05
N THR A 215 -5.15 22.62 -10.57
CA THR A 215 -3.96 22.53 -11.43
C THR A 215 -3.22 21.24 -11.16
N VAL A 216 -3.00 20.41 -12.17
CA VAL A 216 -2.20 19.18 -12.09
C VAL A 216 -0.88 19.41 -12.84
N LYS A 217 0.24 19.18 -12.17
CA LYS A 217 1.59 19.33 -12.74
C LYS A 217 2.39 18.06 -12.53
N SER A 218 2.67 17.35 -13.61
CA SER A 218 3.54 16.16 -13.66
C SER A 218 4.99 16.53 -14.01
N ASN A 219 5.91 15.57 -13.82
CA ASN A 219 7.35 15.74 -14.03
C ASN A 219 7.94 16.89 -13.17
N ILE A 220 7.42 17.05 -11.96
CA ILE A 220 7.89 18.03 -10.98
C ILE A 220 8.28 17.29 -9.70
N LEU A 221 9.57 17.32 -9.39
CA LEU A 221 10.11 16.76 -8.13
C LEU A 221 10.00 17.81 -7.02
N ALA A 222 9.27 17.51 -5.97
CA ALA A 222 9.32 18.28 -4.73
C ALA A 222 10.64 17.96 -4.01
N ARG A 223 11.41 19.00 -3.70
CA ARG A 223 12.73 18.89 -3.06
C ARG A 223 12.64 18.99 -1.55
N ARG A 224 11.87 19.97 -1.07
CA ARG A 224 11.59 20.20 0.36
C ARG A 224 10.41 21.15 0.55
N VAL A 225 9.79 21.12 1.72
CA VAL A 225 8.87 22.13 2.20
C VAL A 225 9.67 23.32 2.74
N LEU A 226 9.22 24.51 2.45
CA LEU A 226 9.79 25.75 2.97
C LEU A 226 8.97 26.24 4.15
N CYS A 227 9.65 26.58 5.24
CA CYS A 227 9.03 27.07 6.46
C CYS A 227 9.53 28.47 6.82
N ASP A 228 8.62 29.31 7.30
CA ASP A 228 8.92 30.54 8.04
C ASP A 228 8.68 30.25 9.53
N GLY A 229 9.79 30.13 10.28
CA GLY A 229 9.75 29.56 11.63
C GLY A 229 9.22 28.12 11.60
N GLN A 230 8.09 27.90 12.29
CA GLN A 230 7.38 26.61 12.34
C GLN A 230 6.13 26.58 11.45
N ARG A 231 6.01 27.47 10.49
CA ARG A 231 4.89 27.55 9.55
C ARG A 231 5.33 27.19 8.14
N ALA A 232 4.72 26.18 7.53
CA ALA A 232 4.93 25.88 6.12
C ALA A 232 4.32 26.97 5.23
N VAL A 233 5.09 27.45 4.23
CA VAL A 233 4.73 28.57 3.36
C VAL A 233 4.81 28.23 1.87
N GLY A 234 5.44 27.12 1.51
CA GLY A 234 5.62 26.71 0.11
C GLY A 234 6.43 25.43 -0.04
N VAL A 235 6.69 25.09 -1.28
CA VAL A 235 7.48 23.91 -1.67
C VAL A 235 8.54 24.34 -2.67
N GLU A 236 9.79 23.98 -2.43
CA GLU A 236 10.87 24.06 -3.42
C GLU A 236 10.73 22.85 -4.35
N VAL A 237 10.65 23.10 -5.64
CA VAL A 237 10.42 22.09 -6.66
C VAL A 237 11.44 22.18 -7.78
N GLU A 238 11.60 21.08 -8.52
CA GLU A 238 12.48 20.99 -9.68
C GLU A 238 11.71 20.42 -10.87
N SER A 239 11.86 21.07 -12.04
CA SER A 239 11.29 20.61 -13.30
C SER A 239 12.20 21.04 -14.46
N GLY A 240 12.50 20.13 -15.39
CA GLY A 240 13.34 20.44 -16.56
C GLY A 240 14.74 20.94 -16.22
N GLY A 241 15.27 20.63 -15.03
CA GLY A 241 16.56 21.11 -14.53
C GLY A 241 16.51 22.49 -13.86
N GLU A 242 15.35 23.13 -13.79
CA GLU A 242 15.16 24.41 -13.09
C GLU A 242 14.57 24.17 -11.69
N VAL A 243 15.08 24.91 -10.70
CA VAL A 243 14.59 24.89 -9.31
C VAL A 243 13.85 26.19 -9.04
N PHE A 244 12.63 26.09 -8.54
CA PHE A 244 11.80 27.24 -8.20
C PHE A 244 10.89 26.96 -6.99
N VAL A 245 10.25 28.00 -6.50
CA VAL A 245 9.36 27.92 -5.32
C VAL A 245 7.92 28.10 -5.75
N VAL A 246 7.05 27.26 -5.19
CA VAL A 246 5.59 27.42 -5.26
C VAL A 246 5.07 27.71 -3.86
N GLU A 247 4.34 28.81 -3.68
CA GLU A 247 3.77 29.23 -2.41
C GLU A 247 2.37 28.64 -2.23
N GLY A 248 2.04 28.22 -0.99
CA GLY A 248 0.74 27.70 -0.60
C GLY A 248 0.33 28.10 0.81
N ALA A 249 -0.96 28.20 1.06
CA ALA A 249 -1.48 28.46 2.40
C ALA A 249 -1.49 27.19 3.26
N GLU A 250 -1.72 26.02 2.66
CA GLU A 250 -1.59 24.70 3.29
C GLU A 250 -0.83 23.75 2.36
N ILE A 251 0.09 22.97 2.93
CA ILE A 251 0.90 21.97 2.22
C ILE A 251 0.51 20.57 2.71
N ILE A 252 0.19 19.67 1.79
CA ILE A 252 -0.16 18.29 2.12
C ILE A 252 0.81 17.33 1.44
N LEU A 253 1.61 16.61 2.21
CA LEU A 253 2.48 15.56 1.71
C LEU A 253 1.69 14.28 1.49
N SER A 254 1.67 13.78 0.26
CA SER A 254 1.03 12.54 -0.19
C SER A 254 1.98 11.69 -1.04
N ALA A 255 3.28 11.77 -0.71
CA ALA A 255 4.36 11.15 -1.49
C ALA A 255 4.60 9.66 -1.12
N GLY A 256 3.79 9.11 -0.22
CA GLY A 256 3.81 7.70 0.18
C GLY A 256 4.79 7.38 1.31
N GLY A 257 4.70 6.14 1.82
CA GLY A 257 5.36 5.69 3.04
C GLY A 257 6.89 5.81 3.09
N LEU A 258 7.56 6.00 1.95
CA LEU A 258 9.01 6.23 1.91
C LEU A 258 9.38 7.69 1.59
N LYS A 259 8.61 8.37 0.74
CA LYS A 259 8.96 9.71 0.27
C LYS A 259 8.39 10.83 1.14
N SER A 260 7.25 10.64 1.83
CA SER A 260 6.73 11.66 2.76
C SER A 260 7.64 11.87 3.97
N PRO A 261 8.12 10.82 4.71
CA PRO A 261 9.10 11.02 5.76
C PRO A 261 10.44 11.56 5.22
N HIS A 262 10.85 11.17 3.99
CA HIS A 262 12.03 11.69 3.33
C HIS A 262 11.93 13.21 3.12
N LEU A 263 10.80 13.71 2.59
CA LEU A 263 10.55 15.13 2.40
C LEU A 263 10.50 15.89 3.72
N LEU A 264 9.88 15.34 4.78
CA LEU A 264 9.89 15.96 6.11
C LEU A 264 11.32 16.16 6.62
N MET A 265 12.17 15.13 6.51
CA MET A 265 13.57 15.21 6.96
C MET A 265 14.38 16.23 6.12
N LEU A 266 14.24 16.24 4.81
CA LEU A 266 14.88 17.24 3.92
C LEU A 266 14.42 18.67 4.24
N SER A 267 13.22 18.82 4.81
CA SER A 267 12.63 20.09 5.23
C SER A 267 13.01 20.53 6.65
N GLY A 268 13.86 19.77 7.34
CA GLY A 268 14.26 20.07 8.72
C GLY A 268 13.27 19.61 9.79
N VAL A 269 12.30 18.73 9.45
CA VAL A 269 11.33 18.15 10.39
C VAL A 269 11.66 16.66 10.59
N GLY A 270 12.13 16.28 11.76
CA GLY A 270 12.54 14.89 12.00
C GLY A 270 13.50 14.70 13.18
N PRO A 271 14.23 13.56 13.23
CA PRO A 271 15.18 13.25 14.30
C PRO A 271 16.31 14.28 14.37
N ALA A 272 16.28 15.15 15.39
CA ALA A 272 17.14 16.35 15.49
C ALA A 272 18.65 16.06 15.36
N GLN A 273 19.13 14.97 15.99
CA GLN A 273 20.55 14.62 15.96
C GLN A 273 20.98 14.22 14.54
N ALA A 274 20.18 13.41 13.85
CA ALA A 274 20.47 12.98 12.48
C ALA A 274 20.49 14.16 11.50
N LEU A 275 19.49 15.06 11.58
CA LEU A 275 19.40 16.23 10.71
C LEU A 275 20.57 17.19 10.91
N ARG A 276 20.94 17.49 12.17
CA ARG A 276 22.11 18.32 12.47
C ARG A 276 23.41 17.69 11.97
N GLY A 277 23.56 16.37 12.11
CA GLY A 277 24.73 15.63 11.61
C GLY A 277 24.91 15.73 10.10
N MET A 278 23.82 15.98 9.35
CA MET A 278 23.81 16.20 7.89
C MET A 278 23.85 17.68 7.50
N GLY A 279 23.92 18.60 8.47
CA GLY A 279 23.92 20.05 8.20
C GLY A 279 22.56 20.63 7.78
N ILE A 280 21.46 19.90 8.02
CA ILE A 280 20.11 20.38 7.74
C ILE A 280 19.65 21.29 8.88
N PRO A 281 19.23 22.54 8.62
CA PRO A 281 18.64 23.41 9.62
C PRO A 281 17.39 22.79 10.24
N LEU A 282 17.36 22.69 11.57
CA LEU A 282 16.24 22.09 12.27
C LEU A 282 15.06 23.08 12.35
N VAL A 283 13.93 22.72 11.73
CA VAL A 283 12.64 23.42 11.86
C VAL A 283 11.89 22.93 13.10
N HIS A 284 11.72 21.61 13.22
CA HIS A 284 11.06 21.01 14.37
C HIS A 284 11.60 19.61 14.68
N PRO A 285 11.96 19.31 15.97
CA PRO A 285 12.39 17.98 16.35
C PRO A 285 11.19 17.04 16.44
N LEU A 286 11.20 15.98 15.61
CA LEU A 286 10.13 15.01 15.54
C LEU A 286 10.72 13.59 15.38
N PRO A 287 11.06 12.92 16.50
CA PRO A 287 11.84 11.68 16.47
C PRO A 287 11.15 10.52 15.78
N GLY A 288 9.81 10.54 15.68
CA GLY A 288 9.02 9.49 15.03
C GLY A 288 9.12 9.47 13.50
N VAL A 289 9.61 10.54 12.86
CA VAL A 289 9.75 10.57 11.38
C VAL A 289 10.73 9.50 10.92
N GLY A 290 10.25 8.61 10.04
CA GLY A 290 11.01 7.48 9.53
C GLY A 290 11.00 6.24 10.43
N GLN A 291 10.45 6.32 11.64
CA GLN A 291 10.31 5.18 12.54
C GLN A 291 9.01 4.42 12.26
N ASN A 292 8.83 3.25 12.89
CA ASN A 292 7.61 2.45 12.74
C ASN A 292 7.29 2.06 11.28
N LEU A 293 8.29 1.78 10.47
CA LEU A 293 8.11 1.30 9.10
C LEU A 293 7.39 -0.05 9.11
N ARG A 294 6.13 -0.06 8.69
CA ARG A 294 5.27 -1.24 8.64
C ARG A 294 5.07 -1.72 7.21
N ASN A 295 4.94 -3.04 7.06
CA ASN A 295 4.63 -3.70 5.80
C ASN A 295 4.34 -5.18 6.07
N HIS A 296 3.84 -5.94 5.08
CA HIS A 296 3.60 -7.37 5.19
C HIS A 296 4.78 -8.17 4.65
N PRO A 297 5.49 -8.97 5.49
CA PRO A 297 6.42 -9.97 5.01
C PRO A 297 5.69 -11.11 4.31
N ILE A 298 6.24 -11.59 3.19
CA ILE A 298 5.67 -12.70 2.40
C ILE A 298 6.70 -13.80 2.24
N ALA A 299 6.38 -15.02 2.68
CA ALA A 299 7.10 -16.22 2.31
C ALA A 299 6.38 -16.96 1.17
N SER A 300 7.11 -17.72 0.36
CA SER A 300 6.52 -18.42 -0.77
C SER A 300 7.02 -19.87 -0.88
N VAL A 301 6.08 -20.82 -0.85
CA VAL A 301 6.33 -22.23 -1.18
C VAL A 301 6.20 -22.38 -2.70
N SER A 302 7.27 -22.78 -3.36
CA SER A 302 7.33 -22.94 -4.82
C SER A 302 7.13 -24.38 -5.22
N MET A 303 6.22 -24.63 -6.16
CA MET A 303 5.82 -25.94 -6.63
C MET A 303 5.92 -26.01 -8.15
N ARG A 304 6.44 -27.12 -8.67
CA ARG A 304 6.46 -27.42 -10.11
C ARG A 304 5.09 -27.89 -10.57
N VAL A 305 4.64 -27.38 -11.71
CA VAL A 305 3.36 -27.73 -12.33
C VAL A 305 3.58 -28.78 -13.41
N LYS A 306 2.66 -29.75 -13.52
CA LYS A 306 2.65 -30.79 -14.58
C LYS A 306 2.56 -30.15 -15.96
N GLU A 307 3.12 -30.85 -16.94
CA GLU A 307 2.88 -30.54 -18.35
C GLU A 307 1.39 -30.68 -18.70
N GLY A 308 0.91 -29.82 -19.61
CA GLY A 308 -0.50 -29.83 -20.04
C GLY A 308 -1.45 -29.06 -19.14
N VAL A 309 -1.07 -28.69 -17.91
CA VAL A 309 -1.89 -27.78 -17.07
C VAL A 309 -1.79 -26.36 -17.63
N ASP A 310 -2.93 -25.73 -17.87
CA ASP A 310 -2.95 -24.36 -18.36
C ASP A 310 -2.52 -23.37 -17.26
N LEU A 311 -1.47 -22.61 -17.55
CA LEU A 311 -0.96 -21.53 -16.71
C LEU A 311 -1.07 -20.18 -17.41
N ILE A 312 -1.86 -20.05 -18.47
CA ILE A 312 -2.03 -18.78 -19.18
C ILE A 312 -2.42 -17.70 -18.18
N PRO A 313 -1.77 -16.52 -18.24
CA PRO A 313 -2.13 -15.41 -17.37
C PRO A 313 -3.60 -15.09 -17.52
N ASP A 314 -4.34 -15.17 -16.42
CA ASP A 314 -5.68 -14.61 -16.38
C ASP A 314 -5.56 -13.07 -16.53
N ASN A 315 -5.84 -12.56 -17.71
CA ASN A 315 -5.83 -11.12 -17.99
C ASN A 315 -6.85 -10.34 -17.13
N ARG A 316 -7.78 -11.05 -16.51
CA ARG A 316 -8.76 -10.48 -15.57
C ARG A 316 -8.21 -10.34 -14.15
N GLY A 317 -7.05 -10.98 -13.85
CA GLY A 317 -6.37 -10.90 -12.55
C GLY A 317 -7.15 -11.53 -11.40
N THR A 318 -7.93 -12.59 -11.66
CA THR A 318 -8.68 -13.33 -10.63
C THR A 318 -7.77 -13.79 -9.51
N ARG A 319 -8.17 -13.53 -8.27
CA ARG A 319 -7.41 -13.94 -7.08
C ARG A 319 -8.33 -14.55 -6.04
N ILE A 320 -7.89 -15.71 -5.51
CA ILE A 320 -8.49 -16.36 -4.36
C ILE A 320 -7.50 -16.27 -3.22
N ALA A 321 -7.99 -15.96 -2.03
CA ALA A 321 -7.17 -15.99 -0.83
C ALA A 321 -7.85 -16.82 0.27
N LEU A 322 -7.02 -17.40 1.12
CA LEU A 322 -7.38 -17.92 2.42
C LEU A 322 -6.88 -16.92 3.48
N ARG A 323 -7.77 -16.37 4.29
CA ARG A 323 -7.44 -15.63 5.52
C ARG A 323 -7.74 -16.49 6.73
N TYR A 324 -6.79 -16.59 7.65
CA TYR A 324 -6.98 -17.36 8.88
C TYR A 324 -6.16 -16.79 10.04
N THR A 325 -6.49 -17.25 11.24
CA THR A 325 -5.80 -16.90 12.47
C THR A 325 -4.77 -17.97 12.79
N ALA A 326 -3.51 -17.58 12.95
CA ALA A 326 -2.44 -18.50 13.33
C ALA A 326 -2.67 -19.11 14.72
N SER A 327 -2.21 -20.32 14.95
CA SER A 327 -2.36 -21.03 16.22
C SER A 327 -1.77 -20.21 17.38
N GLY A 328 -2.57 -20.03 18.42
CA GLY A 328 -2.17 -19.23 19.60
C GLY A 328 -2.21 -17.72 19.38
N SER A 329 -2.61 -17.24 18.20
CA SER A 329 -2.80 -15.81 17.97
C SER A 329 -4.13 -15.31 18.53
N SER A 330 -4.09 -14.17 19.23
CA SER A 330 -5.28 -13.41 19.60
C SER A 330 -5.75 -12.46 18.48
N THR A 331 -4.99 -12.37 17.40
CA THR A 331 -5.24 -11.48 16.28
C THR A 331 -5.96 -12.24 15.16
N ARG A 332 -7.25 -11.96 14.97
CA ARG A 332 -8.07 -12.60 13.93
C ARG A 332 -7.50 -12.33 12.54
N ASN A 333 -7.43 -13.38 11.69
CA ASN A 333 -7.02 -13.27 10.29
C ASN A 333 -5.63 -12.60 10.11
N ASP A 334 -4.66 -12.95 10.93
CA ASP A 334 -3.30 -12.40 10.86
C ASP A 334 -2.42 -13.03 9.78
N ILE A 335 -2.92 -14.04 9.06
CA ILE A 335 -2.26 -14.66 7.91
C ILE A 335 -3.19 -14.67 6.70
N MET A 336 -2.61 -14.37 5.53
CA MET A 336 -3.26 -14.52 4.23
C MET A 336 -2.43 -15.39 3.29
N ILE A 337 -3.05 -16.39 2.66
CA ILE A 337 -2.40 -17.28 1.68
C ILE A 337 -3.08 -17.12 0.32
N MET A 338 -2.26 -16.94 -0.72
CA MET A 338 -2.70 -16.86 -2.13
C MET A 338 -1.83 -17.75 -3.00
N THR A 339 -2.35 -18.16 -4.16
CA THR A 339 -1.55 -18.81 -5.20
C THR A 339 -1.31 -17.87 -6.39
N ASN A 340 -0.10 -17.92 -6.92
CA ASN A 340 0.28 -17.14 -8.09
C ASN A 340 1.11 -18.01 -9.05
N ALA A 341 0.75 -18.00 -10.34
CA ALA A 341 1.62 -18.53 -11.38
C ALA A 341 2.74 -17.51 -11.66
N ILE A 342 3.95 -18.03 -11.92
CA ILE A 342 5.11 -17.21 -12.27
C ILE A 342 5.29 -17.29 -13.77
N TYR A 343 5.10 -16.14 -14.41
CA TYR A 343 5.28 -15.99 -15.87
C TYR A 343 6.59 -15.29 -16.23
N SER A 344 7.23 -14.62 -15.25
CA SER A 344 8.50 -13.93 -15.45
C SER A 344 9.20 -13.74 -14.11
N PRO A 345 10.52 -13.94 -14.03
CA PRO A 345 11.30 -13.71 -12.81
C PRO A 345 11.51 -12.20 -12.60
N LEU A 346 10.56 -11.52 -11.97
CA LEU A 346 10.74 -10.11 -11.55
C LEU A 346 11.67 -9.95 -10.33
N SER A 347 12.03 -11.04 -9.67
CA SER A 347 12.81 -11.06 -8.42
C SER A 347 14.25 -11.53 -8.57
N GLY A 348 14.74 -11.75 -9.79
CA GLY A 348 16.09 -12.31 -10.01
C GLY A 348 16.21 -13.81 -9.67
N ASP A 349 15.13 -14.44 -9.18
CA ASP A 349 15.09 -15.88 -8.95
C ASP A 349 14.95 -16.62 -10.28
N VAL A 350 15.91 -17.45 -10.61
CA VAL A 350 15.79 -18.38 -11.73
C VAL A 350 14.94 -19.57 -11.28
N LEU A 351 13.61 -19.40 -11.34
CA LEU A 351 12.71 -20.52 -11.14
C LEU A 351 12.48 -21.26 -12.46
N PRO A 352 12.33 -22.60 -12.41
CA PRO A 352 11.96 -23.36 -13.59
C PRO A 352 10.68 -22.82 -14.23
N GLU A 353 10.58 -22.90 -15.54
CA GLU A 353 9.31 -22.72 -16.24
C GLU A 353 8.24 -23.61 -15.59
N ARG A 354 6.98 -23.15 -15.63
CA ARG A 354 5.84 -23.87 -15.04
C ARG A 354 5.92 -24.03 -13.52
N THR A 355 6.08 -22.91 -12.83
CA THR A 355 6.08 -22.84 -11.36
C THR A 355 4.87 -22.08 -10.86
N ILE A 356 4.23 -22.55 -9.78
CA ILE A 356 3.33 -21.76 -8.96
C ILE A 356 3.92 -21.52 -7.58
N ARG A 357 3.52 -20.42 -6.96
CA ARG A 357 3.84 -20.08 -5.57
C ARG A 357 2.58 -20.07 -4.72
N PHE A 358 2.64 -20.73 -3.56
CA PHE A 358 1.75 -20.45 -2.45
C PHE A 358 2.43 -19.36 -1.63
N SER A 359 1.91 -18.16 -1.70
CA SER A 359 2.46 -17.00 -1.01
C SER A 359 1.68 -16.76 0.27
N CYS A 360 2.33 -16.88 1.41
CA CYS A 360 1.75 -16.58 2.71
C CYS A 360 2.28 -15.25 3.24
N ALA A 361 1.38 -14.33 3.53
CA ALA A 361 1.66 -13.01 4.09
C ALA A 361 1.30 -12.98 5.58
N LEU A 362 2.17 -12.41 6.40
CA LEU A 362 1.86 -12.05 7.77
C LEU A 362 1.24 -10.64 7.75
N GLU A 363 -0.07 -10.58 7.97
CA GLU A 363 -0.85 -9.36 7.77
C GLU A 363 -0.75 -8.36 8.94
N LEU A 364 -0.39 -8.80 10.14
CA LEU A 364 -0.15 -7.92 11.28
C LEU A 364 1.16 -8.30 11.99
N PRO A 365 2.33 -7.93 11.43
CA PRO A 365 3.61 -8.22 12.05
C PRO A 365 3.81 -7.41 13.33
N THR A 366 4.38 -8.03 14.35
CA THR A 366 4.79 -7.37 15.61
C THR A 366 5.98 -6.44 15.36
N GLY A 367 6.94 -6.90 14.56
CA GLY A 367 8.15 -6.15 14.22
C GLY A 367 7.87 -4.89 13.41
N ALA A 368 8.74 -3.90 13.54
CA ALA A 368 8.75 -2.67 12.76
C ALA A 368 10.16 -2.34 12.27
N GLY A 369 10.24 -1.82 11.07
CA GLY A 369 11.47 -1.29 10.50
C GLY A 369 11.65 0.20 10.73
N GLU A 370 12.60 0.75 10.02
CA GLU A 370 12.96 2.17 10.10
C GLU A 370 13.46 2.70 8.75
N LEU A 371 13.39 4.02 8.61
CA LEU A 371 13.87 4.77 7.46
C LEU A 371 14.71 5.94 7.96
N HIS A 372 15.83 6.18 7.30
CA HIS A 372 16.76 7.27 7.59
C HIS A 372 17.10 8.05 6.34
N LEU A 373 17.38 9.33 6.52
CA LEU A 373 17.96 10.14 5.45
C LEU A 373 19.37 9.65 5.12
N ALA A 374 19.65 9.41 3.85
CA ALA A 374 20.97 8.96 3.38
C ALA A 374 21.82 10.10 2.83
N SER A 375 21.19 11.15 2.31
CA SER A 375 21.82 12.32 1.68
C SER A 375 20.93 13.55 1.84
N THR A 376 21.48 14.73 1.68
CA THR A 376 20.73 15.99 1.53
C THR A 376 20.27 16.25 0.10
N ASP A 377 20.71 15.43 -0.86
CA ASP A 377 20.24 15.46 -2.24
C ASP A 377 18.86 14.80 -2.35
N PRO A 378 17.80 15.50 -2.79
CA PRO A 378 16.47 14.95 -2.94
C PRO A 378 16.36 13.85 -4.01
N HIS A 379 17.33 13.73 -4.91
CA HIS A 379 17.41 12.68 -5.91
C HIS A 379 17.87 11.34 -5.32
N GLU A 380 18.66 11.39 -4.24
CA GLU A 380 19.09 10.19 -3.54
C GLU A 380 17.93 9.58 -2.73
N GLN A 381 17.81 8.26 -2.77
CA GLN A 381 16.77 7.58 -2.00
C GLN A 381 17.09 7.57 -0.50
N PRO A 382 16.08 7.55 0.39
CA PRO A 382 16.32 7.28 1.80
C PRO A 382 16.82 5.83 2.00
N SER A 383 17.63 5.60 3.03
CA SER A 383 17.97 4.26 3.48
C SER A 383 16.83 3.70 4.33
N PHE A 384 16.40 2.46 4.07
CA PHE A 384 15.36 1.83 4.88
C PHE A 384 15.57 0.33 5.06
N ASN A 385 15.15 -0.15 6.23
CA ASN A 385 15.24 -1.55 6.63
C ASN A 385 13.92 -1.99 7.26
N TYR A 386 13.29 -3.01 6.70
CA TYR A 386 12.04 -3.55 7.22
C TYR A 386 12.20 -4.36 8.51
N ARG A 387 13.40 -4.89 8.79
CA ARG A 387 13.68 -5.74 9.96
C ARG A 387 12.72 -6.93 10.09
N TYR A 388 12.32 -7.52 8.95
CA TYR A 388 11.37 -8.63 8.96
C TYR A 388 11.89 -9.82 9.75
N LEU A 389 10.98 -10.42 10.50
CA LEU A 389 11.20 -11.66 11.25
C LEU A 389 12.32 -11.55 12.30
N GLU A 390 12.62 -10.34 12.79
CA GLU A 390 13.46 -10.17 13.99
C GLU A 390 12.69 -10.60 15.25
N ASP A 391 11.37 -10.38 15.27
CA ASP A 391 10.48 -10.85 16.33
C ASP A 391 10.25 -12.38 16.23
N LEU A 392 10.33 -13.07 17.38
CA LEU A 392 10.18 -14.55 17.43
C LEU A 392 8.75 -15.01 17.16
N TRP A 393 7.75 -14.22 17.55
CA TRP A 393 6.34 -14.52 17.32
C TRP A 393 6.01 -14.41 15.83
N ASP A 394 6.56 -13.41 15.16
CA ASP A 394 6.43 -13.28 13.70
C ASP A 394 7.00 -14.50 12.96
N ARG A 395 8.18 -15.01 13.40
CA ARG A 395 8.76 -16.23 12.83
C ARG A 395 7.89 -17.46 13.07
N GLN A 396 7.38 -17.63 14.29
CA GLN A 396 6.52 -18.77 14.62
C GLN A 396 5.28 -18.82 13.72
N ARG A 397 4.58 -17.67 13.54
CA ARG A 397 3.42 -17.57 12.65
C ARG A 397 3.78 -17.83 11.18
N MET A 398 4.92 -17.32 10.73
CA MET A 398 5.39 -17.57 9.36
C MET A 398 5.78 -19.04 9.12
N ARG A 399 6.40 -19.73 10.09
CA ARG A 399 6.66 -21.17 10.00
C ARG A 399 5.35 -21.97 9.86
N GLU A 400 4.36 -21.62 10.68
CA GLU A 400 3.03 -22.25 10.59
C GLU A 400 2.41 -22.04 9.21
N ALA A 401 2.45 -20.79 8.70
CA ALA A 401 1.91 -20.45 7.40
C ALA A 401 2.59 -21.21 6.24
N VAL A 402 3.92 -21.36 6.29
CA VAL A 402 4.66 -22.18 5.31
C VAL A 402 4.23 -23.64 5.38
N ARG A 403 4.08 -24.21 6.59
CA ARG A 403 3.60 -25.60 6.76
C ARG A 403 2.17 -25.77 6.28
N LEU A 404 1.30 -24.77 6.46
CA LEU A 404 -0.05 -24.81 5.91
C LEU A 404 -0.04 -24.76 4.38
N CYS A 405 0.83 -23.97 3.76
CA CYS A 405 1.00 -23.97 2.30
C CYS A 405 1.38 -25.35 1.77
N LEU A 406 2.25 -26.10 2.47
CA LEU A 406 2.60 -27.46 2.11
C LEU A 406 1.38 -28.40 2.20
N ARG A 407 0.62 -28.33 3.30
CA ARG A 407 -0.60 -29.14 3.48
C ARG A 407 -1.68 -28.81 2.43
N LEU A 408 -1.81 -27.55 2.02
CA LEU A 408 -2.70 -27.14 0.92
C LEU A 408 -2.26 -27.77 -0.41
N ALA A 409 -0.96 -27.73 -0.70
CA ALA A 409 -0.41 -28.32 -1.92
C ALA A 409 -0.57 -29.85 -2.01
N GLU A 410 -0.67 -30.55 -0.88
CA GLU A 410 -0.88 -31.99 -0.78
C GLU A 410 -2.35 -32.43 -0.99
N GLN A 411 -3.29 -31.47 -0.97
CA GLN A 411 -4.72 -31.80 -1.11
C GLN A 411 -5.06 -32.37 -2.49
N GLN A 412 -6.13 -33.16 -2.56
CA GLN A 412 -6.61 -33.81 -3.79
C GLN A 412 -6.78 -32.83 -4.94
N ALA A 413 -7.21 -31.60 -4.67
CA ALA A 413 -7.41 -30.55 -5.67
C ALA A 413 -6.13 -30.20 -6.44
N TYR A 414 -4.96 -30.41 -5.84
CA TYR A 414 -3.65 -30.13 -6.47
C TYR A 414 -2.96 -31.35 -7.04
N ARG A 415 -3.48 -32.57 -6.81
CA ARG A 415 -2.83 -33.84 -7.21
C ARG A 415 -2.58 -33.92 -8.71
N ASP A 416 -3.51 -33.41 -9.53
CA ASP A 416 -3.38 -33.43 -10.99
C ASP A 416 -2.69 -32.18 -11.57
N ILE A 417 -2.37 -31.22 -10.70
CA ILE A 417 -1.73 -29.95 -11.06
C ILE A 417 -0.22 -29.99 -10.77
N LEU A 418 0.17 -30.51 -9.61
CA LEU A 418 1.53 -30.40 -9.09
C LEU A 418 2.32 -31.70 -9.25
N THR A 419 3.66 -31.55 -9.39
CA THR A 419 4.60 -32.69 -9.46
C THR A 419 5.55 -32.75 -8.28
N ALA A 420 6.20 -31.63 -7.94
CA ALA A 420 7.25 -31.59 -6.94
C ALA A 420 7.35 -30.23 -6.26
N ARG A 421 7.78 -30.22 -5.02
CA ARG A 421 8.21 -29.00 -4.33
C ARG A 421 9.59 -28.58 -4.85
N ILE A 422 9.75 -27.27 -5.06
CA ILE A 422 11.01 -26.64 -5.43
C ILE A 422 11.65 -25.98 -4.21
N ALA A 423 10.88 -25.22 -3.43
CA ALA A 423 11.31 -24.54 -2.21
C ALA A 423 10.14 -24.39 -1.22
N PRO A 424 10.39 -24.44 0.10
CA PRO A 424 11.64 -24.83 0.78
C PRO A 424 12.03 -26.28 0.49
N THR A 425 13.34 -26.61 0.63
CA THR A 425 13.85 -27.99 0.48
C THR A 425 13.57 -28.83 1.75
N ASP A 426 13.82 -30.15 1.70
CA ASP A 426 13.69 -30.99 2.90
C ASP A 426 14.69 -30.57 3.99
N GLN A 427 15.88 -30.09 3.61
CA GLN A 427 16.86 -29.55 4.55
C GLN A 427 16.35 -28.27 5.24
N ASP A 428 15.66 -27.39 4.52
CA ASP A 428 15.07 -26.16 5.07
C ASP A 428 13.93 -26.48 6.06
N LEU A 429 13.28 -27.62 5.89
CA LEU A 429 12.17 -28.09 6.74
C LEU A 429 12.58 -29.01 7.87
N ALA A 430 13.88 -29.37 7.99
CA ALA A 430 14.36 -30.36 8.94
C ALA A 430 14.20 -29.93 10.41
N SER A 431 14.17 -28.64 10.69
CA SER A 431 13.93 -28.08 12.04
C SER A 431 13.33 -26.67 11.94
N ASP A 432 12.84 -26.15 13.07
CA ASP A 432 12.37 -24.76 13.17
C ASP A 432 13.51 -23.77 12.87
N ASP A 433 14.73 -24.03 13.33
CA ASP A 433 15.91 -23.18 13.08
C ASP A 433 16.31 -23.18 11.60
N ALA A 434 16.24 -24.33 10.93
CA ALA A 434 16.48 -24.43 9.50
C ALA A 434 15.44 -23.62 8.72
N LEU A 435 14.16 -23.76 9.09
CA LEU A 435 13.08 -23.02 8.46
C LEU A 435 13.17 -21.51 8.73
N ASP A 436 13.55 -21.09 9.94
CA ASP A 436 13.81 -19.68 10.26
C ASP A 436 14.97 -19.13 9.41
N THR A 437 16.01 -19.90 9.22
CA THR A 437 17.15 -19.51 8.37
C THR A 437 16.72 -19.34 6.91
N TRP A 438 15.92 -20.28 6.40
CA TRP A 438 15.35 -20.18 5.04
C TRP A 438 14.44 -18.97 4.92
N LEU A 439 13.52 -18.74 5.86
CA LEU A 439 12.64 -17.57 5.90
C LEU A 439 13.45 -16.27 5.86
N LEU A 440 14.48 -16.13 6.71
CA LEU A 440 15.31 -14.93 6.74
C LEU A 440 16.11 -14.71 5.44
N LYS A 441 16.39 -15.75 4.66
CA LYS A 441 17.08 -15.65 3.36
C LYS A 441 16.14 -15.38 2.18
N THR A 442 14.84 -15.68 2.32
CA THR A 442 13.94 -15.73 1.14
C THR A 442 12.67 -14.90 1.28
N VAL A 443 12.33 -14.44 2.51
CA VAL A 443 11.13 -13.61 2.70
C VAL A 443 11.18 -12.37 1.82
N GLY A 444 10.06 -12.09 1.15
CA GLY A 444 9.84 -10.92 0.31
C GLY A 444 8.91 -9.90 0.99
N THR A 445 8.44 -8.94 0.21
CA THR A 445 7.59 -7.84 0.68
C THR A 445 6.32 -7.70 -0.15
N ALA A 446 5.18 -7.43 0.52
CA ALA A 446 3.93 -7.09 -0.14
C ALA A 446 3.92 -5.66 -0.70
N ARG A 447 4.87 -4.81 -0.31
CA ARG A 447 4.94 -3.39 -0.68
C ARG A 447 3.79 -2.53 -0.14
N HIS A 448 3.22 -2.94 1.00
CA HIS A 448 2.19 -2.23 1.75
C HIS A 448 2.81 -1.26 2.77
N ILE A 449 3.72 -0.43 2.30
CA ILE A 449 4.56 0.45 3.13
C ILE A 449 3.72 1.49 3.84
N SER A 450 3.84 1.53 5.18
CA SER A 450 3.04 2.39 6.04
C SER A 450 3.75 2.74 7.35
N GLY A 451 3.18 3.66 8.10
CA GLY A 451 3.53 3.92 9.49
C GLY A 451 4.72 4.84 9.76
N THR A 452 5.45 5.28 8.75
CA THR A 452 6.69 6.08 8.88
C THR A 452 6.48 7.56 9.25
N CYS A 453 5.24 8.02 9.25
CA CYS A 453 4.78 9.30 9.79
C CYS A 453 3.55 9.05 10.69
N LYS A 454 3.66 8.08 11.59
CA LYS A 454 2.57 7.52 12.38
C LYS A 454 1.68 8.59 12.99
N MET A 455 0.34 8.47 12.82
CA MET A 455 -0.61 9.30 13.56
C MET A 455 -0.74 8.84 15.00
N GLY A 456 -0.98 9.81 15.87
CA GLY A 456 -1.20 9.59 17.29
C GLY A 456 -1.41 10.88 18.05
N PRO A 457 -1.85 10.79 19.32
CA PRO A 457 -2.03 11.96 20.17
C PRO A 457 -0.70 12.64 20.51
N ALA A 458 -0.73 13.91 20.88
CA ALA A 458 0.47 14.67 21.26
C ALA A 458 1.20 14.09 22.49
N SER A 459 0.57 13.21 23.25
CA SER A 459 1.17 12.46 24.35
C SER A 459 2.05 11.30 23.91
N ASP A 460 1.94 10.85 22.65
CA ASP A 460 2.84 9.84 22.07
C ASP A 460 4.05 10.53 21.45
N PRO A 461 5.25 10.42 22.04
CA PRO A 461 6.46 11.09 21.54
C PRO A 461 6.92 10.60 20.18
N MET A 462 6.38 9.47 19.71
CA MET A 462 6.66 8.89 18.39
C MET A 462 5.57 9.18 17.36
N ALA A 463 4.51 9.92 17.72
CA ALA A 463 3.54 10.41 16.76
C ALA A 463 4.13 11.53 15.92
N VAL A 464 3.94 11.49 14.61
CA VAL A 464 4.41 12.49 13.65
C VAL A 464 3.27 13.44 13.29
N VAL A 465 2.07 12.90 13.15
CA VAL A 465 0.86 13.67 12.85
C VAL A 465 -0.23 13.38 13.88
N ASP A 466 -1.16 14.34 14.04
CA ASP A 466 -2.40 14.09 14.79
C ASP A 466 -3.37 13.23 13.95
N GLN A 467 -4.51 12.87 14.53
CA GLN A 467 -5.53 12.07 13.83
C GLN A 467 -6.15 12.78 12.61
N TYR A 468 -5.91 14.07 12.40
CA TYR A 468 -6.34 14.86 11.24
C TYR A 468 -5.23 15.03 10.19
N GLY A 469 -4.12 14.31 10.33
CA GLY A 469 -2.96 14.37 9.46
C GLY A 469 -2.08 15.60 9.63
N ARG A 470 -2.31 16.49 10.62
CA ARG A 470 -1.50 17.69 10.88
C ARG A 470 -0.18 17.29 11.51
N VAL A 471 0.92 17.80 10.98
CA VAL A 471 2.26 17.53 11.53
C VAL A 471 2.39 18.21 12.89
N HIS A 472 2.74 17.46 13.93
CA HIS A 472 2.91 18.02 15.27
C HIS A 472 4.00 19.11 15.28
N GLY A 473 3.67 20.27 15.83
CA GLY A 473 4.58 21.42 15.98
C GLY A 473 4.93 22.17 14.69
N VAL A 474 4.27 21.87 13.56
CA VAL A 474 4.44 22.62 12.30
C VAL A 474 3.08 23.02 11.75
N GLU A 475 2.85 24.33 11.66
CA GLU A 475 1.60 24.87 11.13
C GLU A 475 1.52 24.73 9.60
N ASN A 476 0.30 24.63 9.06
CA ASN A 476 0.00 24.56 7.62
C ASN A 476 0.68 23.39 6.89
N LEU A 477 1.02 22.32 7.62
CA LEU A 477 1.63 21.11 7.05
C LEU A 477 0.85 19.87 7.49
N ARG A 478 0.47 19.04 6.51
CA ARG A 478 -0.11 17.72 6.75
C ARG A 478 0.66 16.63 6.03
N VAL A 479 0.49 15.41 6.51
CA VAL A 479 0.82 14.19 5.78
C VAL A 479 -0.45 13.37 5.63
N VAL A 480 -0.78 12.98 4.40
CA VAL A 480 -1.99 12.21 4.09
C VAL A 480 -1.67 11.14 3.05
N ASP A 481 -1.22 9.99 3.52
CA ASP A 481 -0.96 8.79 2.73
C ASP A 481 -0.74 7.58 3.66
N GLY A 482 -0.21 6.47 3.15
CA GLY A 482 0.04 5.27 3.95
C GLY A 482 1.04 5.47 5.10
N SER A 483 1.87 6.51 5.07
CA SER A 483 2.83 6.78 6.14
C SER A 483 2.19 7.12 7.48
N ILE A 484 0.96 7.67 7.48
CA ILE A 484 0.29 8.06 8.73
C ILE A 484 -0.40 6.91 9.46
N LEU A 485 -0.58 5.74 8.83
CA LEU A 485 -1.24 4.61 9.47
C LEU A 485 -0.48 4.20 10.75
N PRO A 486 -1.13 4.08 11.91
CA PRO A 486 -0.45 3.69 13.16
C PRO A 486 0.15 2.29 13.07
N HIS A 487 -0.56 1.40 12.37
CA HIS A 487 -0.13 0.07 11.99
C HIS A 487 -0.66 -0.26 10.59
N VAL A 488 0.00 -1.18 9.88
CA VAL A 488 -0.54 -1.71 8.63
C VAL A 488 -1.84 -2.46 8.90
N THR A 489 -2.85 -2.34 8.04
CA THR A 489 -4.11 -3.09 8.16
C THR A 489 -3.96 -4.51 7.66
N ARG A 490 -4.80 -5.45 8.14
CA ARG A 490 -4.85 -6.86 7.67
C ARG A 490 -5.50 -6.95 6.29
N ALA A 491 -4.96 -6.18 5.35
CA ALA A 491 -5.39 -6.07 3.96
C ALA A 491 -4.35 -5.35 3.13
N ASN A 492 -4.49 -5.42 1.81
CA ASN A 492 -3.79 -4.51 0.90
C ASN A 492 -4.14 -3.06 1.25
N THR A 493 -3.16 -2.19 1.34
CA THR A 493 -3.34 -0.84 1.92
C THR A 493 -4.09 0.16 1.01
N HIS A 494 -4.32 -0.17 -0.27
CA HIS A 494 -4.87 0.77 -1.25
C HIS A 494 -6.24 1.33 -0.86
N ALA A 495 -7.21 0.46 -0.53
CA ALA A 495 -8.55 0.89 -0.10
C ALA A 495 -8.50 1.75 1.18
N THR A 496 -7.68 1.35 2.15
CA THR A 496 -7.50 2.10 3.40
C THR A 496 -6.89 3.49 3.16
N ILE A 497 -5.89 3.61 2.26
CA ILE A 497 -5.27 4.91 1.92
C ILE A 497 -6.28 5.85 1.25
N ILE A 498 -7.13 5.33 0.37
CA ILE A 498 -8.19 6.12 -0.28
C ILE A 498 -9.19 6.60 0.78
N MET A 499 -9.67 5.71 1.65
CA MET A 499 -10.58 6.04 2.75
C MET A 499 -10.00 7.13 3.66
N VAL A 500 -8.71 7.04 3.99
CA VAL A 500 -8.01 8.06 4.79
C VAL A 500 -8.01 9.42 4.09
N ALA A 501 -7.74 9.44 2.79
CA ALA A 501 -7.73 10.67 2.01
C ALA A 501 -9.13 11.30 1.88
N GLU A 502 -10.17 10.50 1.65
CA GLU A 502 -11.57 10.95 1.62
C GLU A 502 -11.96 11.64 2.93
N ARG A 503 -11.66 10.99 4.05
CA ARG A 503 -12.02 11.50 5.37
C ARG A 503 -11.26 12.78 5.74
N ILE A 504 -9.96 12.85 5.47
CA ILE A 504 -9.16 14.03 5.77
C ILE A 504 -9.57 15.20 4.85
N ALA A 505 -9.88 14.93 3.58
CA ALA A 505 -10.39 15.96 2.68
C ALA A 505 -11.69 16.60 3.19
N GLU A 506 -12.63 15.80 3.70
CA GLU A 506 -13.85 16.31 4.32
C GLU A 506 -13.56 17.22 5.52
N TRP A 507 -12.63 16.85 6.39
CA TRP A 507 -12.26 17.70 7.53
C TRP A 507 -11.59 19.01 7.12
N ILE A 508 -10.77 19.01 6.05
CA ILE A 508 -10.16 20.24 5.54
C ILE A 508 -11.24 21.16 4.98
N SER A 509 -12.16 20.64 4.16
CA SER A 509 -13.26 21.41 3.57
C SER A 509 -14.20 21.99 4.63
N SER A 510 -14.53 21.18 5.67
CA SER A 510 -15.40 21.63 6.77
C SER A 510 -14.76 22.73 7.62
N ALA A 511 -13.44 22.69 7.85
CA ALA A 511 -12.71 23.68 8.63
C ALA A 511 -12.59 25.04 7.90
N SER A 512 -12.63 25.04 6.57
CA SER A 512 -12.58 26.24 5.72
C SER A 512 -13.92 26.99 5.66
N GLY A 513 -14.96 26.52 6.38
CA GLY A 513 -16.29 27.14 6.41
C GLY A 513 -17.15 26.90 5.16
N HIS A 514 -16.69 26.05 4.27
CA HIS A 514 -17.36 25.67 3.03
C HIS A 514 -17.93 24.25 3.19
N SER A 515 -19.11 24.16 3.81
CA SER A 515 -19.85 22.89 3.89
C SER A 515 -20.27 22.48 2.48
N ALA A 516 -19.81 21.32 2.01
CA ALA A 516 -20.36 20.71 0.81
C ALA A 516 -21.88 20.54 1.02
N ILE A 517 -22.64 21.11 0.12
CA ILE A 517 -24.09 20.95 0.06
C ILE A 517 -24.37 19.45 -0.18
N ALA A 518 -25.21 18.88 0.68
CA ALA A 518 -25.62 17.48 0.71
C ALA A 518 -26.24 16.98 -0.62
#